data_5740dd232584059ed9bbb0257c176daf
#
_entry.id   5740dd232584059ed9bbb0257c176daf
#
_cell.length_a   1.000
_cell.length_b   1.000
_cell.length_c   1.000
_cell.angle_alpha   90.00
_cell.angle_beta   90.00
_cell.angle_gamma   90.00
#
_symmetry.space_group_name_H-M   'P 1'
#
loop_
_entity.id
_entity.type
_entity.pdbx_description
1 polymer ?
#
loop_
_entity_poly.entity_id
_entity_poly.type
_entity_poly.pdbx_seq_one_letter_code
_entity_poly.pdbx_strand_id
1 'polypeptide(L)'
;MNANLKTDFTPLTPHFGRVVKVTLVLILVLTFAACTTNLQSKVAGNLNQFSKQQTVAILPVEVVKKDQKETAEMLRQGLYAHLKESKFNLLERYLVDGLLKQHDLNNPADFLRINPMRFAEILGADAVLISRVNRVERSYLIVHSSIEVGVSAQLVDTRTGEILWRAEQTEQDYQGIAKIPTGISSAVLGPIRFVTNKLNLRRITSKLVNKLTAIVKNPEDAEKKETFAEPLIASAT
;
A
#
# COMPACT_ATOMS: atom_id res chain seq x y z
N MET A 1 -13.59 -19.72 78.89
CA MET A 1 -14.58 -19.31 77.95
C MET A 1 -13.85 -19.24 76.61
N ASN A 2 -13.91 -20.31 75.79
CA ASN A 2 -13.24 -20.39 74.45
C ASN A 2 -14.35 -20.23 73.40
N ALA A 3 -14.34 -19.13 72.68
CA ALA A 3 -15.19 -18.90 71.53
C ALA A 3 -14.47 -19.39 70.27
N ASN A 4 -14.93 -20.49 69.69
CA ASN A 4 -14.53 -21.00 68.40
C ASN A 4 -15.24 -20.21 67.30
N LEU A 5 -14.53 -19.35 66.56
CA LEU A 5 -15.00 -18.75 65.31
C LEU A 5 -14.81 -19.76 64.18
N LYS A 6 -15.87 -20.45 63.77
CA LYS A 6 -15.91 -21.18 62.49
C LYS A 6 -16.14 -20.18 61.37
N THR A 7 -15.13 -20.01 60.53
CA THR A 7 -15.27 -19.32 59.25
C THR A 7 -15.78 -20.33 58.22
N ASP A 8 -17.06 -20.22 57.88
CA ASP A 8 -17.68 -20.98 56.80
C ASP A 8 -17.20 -20.42 55.42
N PHE A 9 -16.25 -21.08 54.82
CA PHE A 9 -15.92 -20.86 53.40
C PHE A 9 -16.97 -21.59 52.54
N THR A 10 -17.91 -20.84 51.99
CA THR A 10 -18.80 -21.34 50.94
C THR A 10 -18.00 -21.49 49.64
N PRO A 11 -17.96 -22.68 49.01
CA PRO A 11 -17.24 -22.86 47.74
C PRO A 11 -17.95 -22.10 46.61
N LEU A 12 -17.24 -21.22 45.90
CA LEU A 12 -17.74 -20.56 44.72
C LEU A 12 -18.23 -21.62 43.71
N THR A 13 -19.49 -21.48 43.30
CA THR A 13 -20.17 -22.40 42.41
C THR A 13 -19.43 -22.59 41.08
N PRO A 14 -19.37 -23.82 40.51
CA PRO A 14 -18.59 -24.15 39.30
C PRO A 14 -19.06 -23.39 38.03
N HIS A 15 -20.22 -22.71 38.10
CA HIS A 15 -20.76 -21.89 37.01
C HIS A 15 -19.97 -20.59 36.78
N PHE A 16 -19.43 -19.98 37.85
CA PHE A 16 -18.67 -18.73 37.75
C PHE A 16 -17.40 -18.89 36.93
N GLY A 17 -16.66 -20.00 37.08
CA GLY A 17 -15.44 -20.28 36.32
C GLY A 17 -15.68 -20.55 34.83
N ARG A 18 -16.86 -21.07 34.45
CA ARG A 18 -17.22 -21.27 33.04
C ARG A 18 -17.58 -19.95 32.37
N VAL A 19 -18.32 -19.08 33.02
CA VAL A 19 -18.69 -17.75 32.49
C VAL A 19 -17.43 -16.91 32.25
N VAL A 20 -16.51 -16.86 33.21
CA VAL A 20 -15.26 -16.12 33.10
C VAL A 20 -14.39 -16.65 31.93
N LYS A 21 -14.30 -17.97 31.77
CA LYS A 21 -13.54 -18.56 30.64
C LYS A 21 -14.17 -18.23 29.29
N VAL A 22 -15.49 -18.30 29.16
CA VAL A 22 -16.20 -17.98 27.92
C VAL A 22 -16.06 -16.50 27.58
N THR A 23 -16.17 -15.60 28.58
CA THR A 23 -15.99 -14.17 28.36
C THR A 23 -14.57 -13.84 27.96
N LEU A 24 -13.57 -14.47 28.56
CA LEU A 24 -12.16 -14.27 28.21
C LEU A 24 -11.84 -14.75 26.78
N VAL A 25 -12.39 -15.89 26.38
CA VAL A 25 -12.27 -16.41 24.99
C VAL A 25 -12.98 -15.48 24.00
N LEU A 26 -14.18 -14.97 24.36
CA LEU A 26 -14.92 -14.03 23.50
C LEU A 26 -14.17 -12.72 23.31
N ILE A 27 -13.56 -12.17 24.36
CA ILE A 27 -12.73 -10.97 24.29
C ILE A 27 -11.48 -11.24 23.44
N LEU A 28 -10.85 -12.40 23.59
CA LEU A 28 -9.68 -12.79 22.78
C LEU A 28 -10.02 -12.89 21.29
N VAL A 29 -11.19 -13.44 20.93
CA VAL A 29 -11.65 -13.56 19.54
C VAL A 29 -11.99 -12.20 18.95
N LEU A 30 -12.57 -11.29 19.72
CA LEU A 30 -12.91 -9.92 19.27
C LEU A 30 -11.67 -9.07 18.98
N THR A 31 -10.54 -9.32 19.63
CA THR A 31 -9.29 -8.57 19.38
C THR A 31 -8.58 -8.95 18.08
N PHE A 32 -8.89 -10.09 17.45
CA PHE A 32 -8.31 -10.50 16.17
C PHE A 32 -9.01 -9.93 14.93
N ALA A 33 -10.13 -9.23 15.07
CA ALA A 33 -10.91 -8.74 13.91
C ALA A 33 -10.45 -7.39 13.33
N ALA A 34 -9.36 -6.76 13.83
CA ALA A 34 -9.04 -5.36 13.57
C ALA A 34 -7.87 -5.09 12.60
N CYS A 35 -7.48 -6.03 11.73
CA CYS A 35 -6.45 -5.76 10.72
C CYS A 35 -7.01 -5.89 9.30
N THR A 36 -7.87 -4.95 8.90
CA THR A 36 -8.17 -4.74 7.48
C THR A 36 -7.25 -3.65 6.94
N THR A 37 -6.32 -4.02 6.06
CA THR A 37 -5.56 -3.06 5.26
C THR A 37 -6.53 -2.39 4.29
N ASN A 38 -6.99 -1.21 4.62
CA ASN A 38 -7.95 -0.48 3.79
C ASN A 38 -7.22 0.21 2.64
N LEU A 39 -7.65 -0.06 1.41
CA LEU A 39 -7.32 0.75 0.24
C LEU A 39 -7.97 2.12 0.44
N GLN A 40 -7.15 3.14 0.63
CA GLN A 40 -7.62 4.52 0.63
C GLN A 40 -7.51 5.06 -0.80
N SER A 41 -8.61 5.12 -1.50
CA SER A 41 -8.64 5.70 -2.84
C SER A 41 -9.75 6.73 -2.95
N LYS A 42 -9.42 7.86 -3.58
CA LYS A 42 -10.38 8.90 -3.95
C LYS A 42 -10.36 9.06 -5.46
N VAL A 43 -11.51 8.94 -6.10
CA VAL A 43 -11.66 9.17 -7.53
C VAL A 43 -12.39 10.50 -7.70
N ALA A 44 -11.84 11.40 -8.50
CA ALA A 44 -12.54 12.59 -8.92
C ALA A 44 -13.58 12.22 -9.98
N GLY A 45 -14.72 12.92 -10.02
CA GLY A 45 -15.81 12.65 -10.94
C GLY A 45 -15.43 12.67 -12.43
N ASN A 46 -14.32 13.29 -12.76
CA ASN A 46 -13.82 13.44 -14.13
C ASN A 46 -13.03 12.25 -14.66
N LEU A 47 -12.67 11.26 -13.84
CA LEU A 47 -11.93 10.10 -14.32
C LEU A 47 -12.68 9.33 -15.41
N ASN A 48 -14.03 9.28 -15.34
CA ASN A 48 -14.87 8.65 -16.36
C ASN A 48 -14.91 9.44 -17.67
N GLN A 49 -14.80 10.78 -17.59
CA GLN A 49 -14.77 11.69 -18.73
C GLN A 49 -13.36 11.80 -19.33
N PHE A 50 -12.34 11.53 -18.52
CA PHE A 50 -10.95 11.40 -18.93
C PHE A 50 -10.81 10.11 -19.74
N SER A 51 -11.23 10.20 -21.00
CA SER A 51 -11.59 9.06 -21.82
C SER A 51 -10.44 8.47 -22.63
N LYS A 52 -10.77 7.34 -23.18
CA LYS A 52 -10.18 6.56 -24.25
C LYS A 52 -9.39 7.45 -25.22
N GLN A 53 -8.08 7.31 -25.29
CA GLN A 53 -7.14 7.99 -26.19
C GLN A 53 -6.34 9.15 -25.58
N GLN A 54 -6.54 9.49 -24.33
CA GLN A 54 -5.67 10.50 -23.70
C GLN A 54 -4.30 9.92 -23.37
N THR A 55 -3.30 10.74 -23.60
CA THR A 55 -1.91 10.36 -23.39
C THR A 55 -1.53 10.54 -21.92
N VAL A 56 -1.06 9.47 -21.30
CA VAL A 56 -0.65 9.47 -19.90
C VAL A 56 0.84 9.18 -19.77
N ALA A 57 1.55 10.00 -19.02
CA ALA A 57 2.94 9.77 -18.67
C ALA A 57 3.06 9.24 -17.23
N ILE A 58 3.74 8.10 -17.06
CA ILE A 58 4.08 7.56 -15.74
C ILE A 58 5.45 8.11 -15.35
N LEU A 59 5.46 9.04 -14.41
CA LEU A 59 6.69 9.70 -13.97
C LEU A 59 7.58 8.76 -13.13
N PRO A 60 8.89 9.05 -13.02
CA PRO A 60 9.76 8.39 -12.05
C PRO A 60 9.17 8.45 -10.64
N VAL A 61 9.28 7.34 -9.91
CA VAL A 61 8.69 7.18 -8.59
C VAL A 61 9.57 7.85 -7.53
N GLU A 62 8.97 8.67 -6.70
CA GLU A 62 9.64 9.26 -5.56
C GLU A 62 9.94 8.20 -4.49
N VAL A 63 11.06 8.32 -3.81
CA VAL A 63 11.45 7.50 -2.67
C VAL A 63 11.79 8.37 -1.47
N VAL A 64 11.34 7.97 -0.30
CA VAL A 64 11.68 8.64 0.95
C VAL A 64 13.10 8.28 1.40
N LYS A 65 13.50 7.02 1.15
CA LYS A 65 14.83 6.52 1.52
C LYS A 65 15.54 5.92 0.29
N LYS A 66 16.86 6.06 0.24
CA LYS A 66 17.67 5.58 -0.91
C LYS A 66 17.59 4.07 -1.14
N ASP A 67 17.39 3.28 -0.10
CA ASP A 67 17.25 1.82 -0.16
C ASP A 67 15.93 1.35 -0.79
N GLN A 68 14.98 2.27 -1.01
CA GLN A 68 13.68 2.00 -1.64
C GLN A 68 13.71 2.06 -3.17
N LYS A 69 14.83 2.42 -3.79
CA LYS A 69 14.94 2.59 -5.26
C LYS A 69 14.51 1.36 -6.04
N GLU A 70 14.91 0.16 -5.60
CA GLU A 70 14.51 -1.09 -6.25
C GLU A 70 12.99 -1.28 -6.22
N THR A 71 12.35 -0.96 -5.10
CA THR A 71 10.89 -0.99 -4.96
C THR A 71 10.21 0.02 -5.88
N ALA A 72 10.77 1.23 -5.99
CA ALA A 72 10.27 2.28 -6.87
C ALA A 72 10.31 1.87 -8.35
N GLU A 73 11.39 1.26 -8.80
CA GLU A 73 11.50 0.74 -10.17
C GLU A 73 10.50 -0.40 -10.43
N MET A 74 10.35 -1.33 -9.49
CA MET A 74 9.34 -2.40 -9.59
C MET A 74 7.92 -1.82 -9.63
N LEU A 75 7.64 -0.81 -8.81
CA LEU A 75 6.34 -0.13 -8.77
C LEU A 75 6.05 0.53 -10.11
N ARG A 76 6.98 1.33 -10.65
CA ARG A 76 6.83 2.02 -11.93
C ARG A 76 6.62 1.04 -13.08
N GLN A 77 7.42 -0.02 -13.12
CA GLN A 77 7.29 -1.06 -14.12
C GLN A 77 5.93 -1.76 -14.05
N GLY A 78 5.48 -2.07 -12.82
CA GLY A 78 4.17 -2.68 -12.59
C GLY A 78 3.03 -1.76 -13.02
N LEU A 79 3.05 -0.48 -12.62
CA LEU A 79 2.07 0.52 -13.02
C LEU A 79 1.99 0.64 -14.56
N TYR A 80 3.13 0.72 -15.23
CA TYR A 80 3.17 0.76 -16.70
C TYR A 80 2.54 -0.50 -17.33
N ALA A 81 2.92 -1.69 -16.87
CA ALA A 81 2.41 -2.94 -17.40
C ALA A 81 0.89 -3.07 -17.23
N HIS A 82 0.39 -2.72 -16.04
CA HIS A 82 -1.04 -2.83 -15.72
C HIS A 82 -1.89 -1.76 -16.41
N LEU A 83 -1.39 -0.53 -16.52
CA LEU A 83 -2.12 0.54 -17.19
C LEU A 83 -2.06 0.44 -18.71
N LYS A 84 -1.08 -0.28 -19.26
CA LYS A 84 -1.03 -0.59 -20.70
C LYS A 84 -2.25 -1.39 -21.17
N GLU A 85 -2.86 -2.17 -20.29
CA GLU A 85 -4.10 -2.90 -20.56
C GLU A 85 -5.36 -2.03 -20.38
N SER A 86 -5.20 -0.79 -19.91
CA SER A 86 -6.29 0.16 -19.74
C SER A 86 -6.60 0.91 -21.04
N LYS A 87 -7.51 1.88 -20.95
CA LYS A 87 -7.95 2.72 -22.09
C LYS A 87 -6.95 3.85 -22.42
N PHE A 88 -5.89 4.03 -21.64
CA PHE A 88 -4.95 5.12 -21.80
C PHE A 88 -3.90 4.82 -22.88
N ASN A 89 -3.47 5.86 -23.58
CA ASN A 89 -2.29 5.83 -24.43
C ASN A 89 -1.08 6.20 -23.56
N LEU A 90 -0.26 5.21 -23.19
CA LEU A 90 0.89 5.45 -22.32
C LEU A 90 2.09 5.90 -23.11
N LEU A 91 2.73 7.00 -22.66
CA LEU A 91 4.05 7.38 -23.15
C LEU A 91 5.09 6.35 -22.71
N GLU A 92 6.00 6.02 -23.63
CA GLU A 92 7.10 5.11 -23.34
C GLU A 92 8.03 5.68 -22.26
N ARG A 93 8.42 4.83 -21.29
CA ARG A 93 9.19 5.27 -20.13
C ARG A 93 10.49 5.97 -20.47
N TYR A 94 11.20 5.46 -21.51
CA TYR A 94 12.48 6.06 -21.95
C TYR A 94 12.29 7.47 -22.54
N LEU A 95 11.15 7.75 -23.19
CA LEU A 95 10.81 9.08 -23.70
C LEU A 95 10.54 10.02 -22.54
N VAL A 96 9.74 9.59 -21.56
CA VAL A 96 9.45 10.37 -20.36
C VAL A 96 10.74 10.74 -19.63
N ASP A 97 11.62 9.77 -19.39
CA ASP A 97 12.89 9.99 -18.69
C ASP A 97 13.84 10.90 -19.47
N GLY A 98 13.91 10.73 -20.80
CA GLY A 98 14.71 11.56 -21.69
C GLY A 98 14.27 13.02 -21.69
N LEU A 99 12.96 13.27 -21.84
CA LEU A 99 12.39 14.61 -21.86
C LEU A 99 12.51 15.31 -20.50
N LEU A 100 12.23 14.62 -19.40
CA LEU A 100 12.41 15.17 -18.06
C LEU A 100 13.88 15.58 -17.83
N LYS A 101 14.82 14.74 -18.24
CA LYS A 101 16.26 15.02 -18.13
C LYS A 101 16.67 16.24 -18.94
N GLN A 102 16.17 16.41 -20.17
CA GLN A 102 16.45 17.56 -21.02
C GLN A 102 15.98 18.89 -20.41
N HIS A 103 14.98 18.84 -19.55
CA HIS A 103 14.41 20.02 -18.87
C HIS A 103 14.81 20.12 -17.40
N ASP A 104 15.88 19.44 -16.98
CA ASP A 104 16.41 19.43 -15.62
C ASP A 104 15.43 18.96 -14.52
N LEU A 105 14.42 18.19 -14.91
CA LEU A 105 13.43 17.61 -14.00
C LEU A 105 13.86 16.21 -13.54
N ASN A 106 15.00 16.13 -12.88
CA ASN A 106 15.64 14.84 -12.54
C ASN A 106 15.23 14.31 -11.16
N ASN A 107 14.61 15.16 -10.32
CA ASN A 107 14.29 14.80 -8.94
C ASN A 107 12.79 14.51 -8.77
N PRO A 108 12.37 13.25 -8.56
CA PRO A 108 10.97 12.91 -8.39
C PRO A 108 10.30 13.59 -7.19
N ALA A 109 11.06 13.99 -6.16
CA ALA A 109 10.53 14.66 -4.97
C ALA A 109 9.93 16.05 -5.29
N ASP A 110 10.32 16.64 -6.42
CA ASP A 110 9.85 17.97 -6.82
C ASP A 110 8.59 17.91 -7.67
N PHE A 111 8.21 16.75 -8.21
CA PHE A 111 7.12 16.62 -9.18
C PHE A 111 5.76 17.11 -8.64
N LEU A 112 5.49 16.93 -7.36
CA LEU A 112 4.26 17.42 -6.72
C LEU A 112 4.19 18.95 -6.57
N ARG A 113 5.35 19.63 -6.69
CA ARG A 113 5.46 21.09 -6.57
C ARG A 113 5.46 21.77 -7.95
N ILE A 114 5.65 21.02 -9.01
CA ILE A 114 5.68 21.53 -10.37
C ILE A 114 4.25 21.77 -10.84
N ASN A 115 4.03 22.91 -11.50
CA ASN A 115 2.74 23.15 -12.16
C ASN A 115 2.47 22.05 -13.19
N PRO A 116 1.34 21.34 -13.12
CA PRO A 116 1.01 20.26 -14.04
C PRO A 116 1.07 20.66 -15.52
N MET A 117 0.75 21.88 -15.88
CA MET A 117 0.86 22.38 -17.26
C MET A 117 2.26 22.26 -17.83
N ARG A 118 3.30 22.38 -17.00
CA ARG A 118 4.69 22.19 -17.43
C ARG A 118 4.95 20.75 -17.92
N PHE A 119 4.30 19.76 -17.35
CA PHE A 119 4.39 18.40 -17.85
C PHE A 119 3.68 18.24 -19.19
N ALA A 120 2.57 18.97 -19.45
CA ALA A 120 1.96 19.00 -20.77
C ALA A 120 2.91 19.56 -21.83
N GLU A 121 3.60 20.65 -21.52
CA GLU A 121 4.55 21.33 -22.41
C GLU A 121 5.76 20.42 -22.74
N ILE A 122 6.29 19.74 -21.72
CA ILE A 122 7.52 18.93 -21.86
C ILE A 122 7.22 17.56 -22.47
N LEU A 123 6.17 16.90 -21.98
CA LEU A 123 5.88 15.51 -22.32
C LEU A 123 4.82 15.36 -23.41
N GLY A 124 4.04 16.39 -23.68
CA GLY A 124 2.87 16.29 -24.55
C GLY A 124 1.81 15.34 -23.98
N ALA A 125 1.77 15.15 -22.67
CA ALA A 125 0.84 14.25 -21.99
C ALA A 125 -0.38 15.01 -21.48
N ASP A 126 -1.58 14.43 -21.65
CA ASP A 126 -2.84 14.97 -21.13
C ASP A 126 -2.95 14.78 -19.61
N ALA A 127 -2.33 13.73 -19.07
CA ALA A 127 -2.22 13.53 -17.63
C ALA A 127 -0.88 12.90 -17.24
N VAL A 128 -0.50 13.10 -15.98
CA VAL A 128 0.69 12.51 -15.37
C VAL A 128 0.32 11.67 -14.18
N LEU A 129 0.91 10.49 -14.09
CA LEU A 129 0.83 9.62 -12.92
C LEU A 129 2.06 9.86 -12.05
N ILE A 130 1.85 10.51 -10.91
CA ILE A 130 2.86 10.77 -9.89
C ILE A 130 2.70 9.72 -8.79
N SER A 131 3.78 9.06 -8.41
CA SER A 131 3.75 8.02 -7.38
C SER A 131 4.96 8.09 -6.47
N ARG A 132 4.77 7.59 -5.24
CA ARG A 132 5.76 7.64 -4.16
C ARG A 132 5.77 6.33 -3.39
N VAL A 133 6.96 5.84 -3.07
CA VAL A 133 7.14 4.78 -2.07
C VAL A 133 7.27 5.45 -0.71
N ASN A 134 6.22 5.36 0.11
CA ASN A 134 6.17 5.98 1.42
C ASN A 134 6.99 5.19 2.43
N ARG A 135 6.92 3.84 2.34
CA ARG A 135 7.52 2.93 3.31
C ARG A 135 7.93 1.61 2.66
N VAL A 136 9.09 1.13 3.04
CA VAL A 136 9.49 -0.27 2.88
C VAL A 136 10.11 -0.70 4.20
N GLU A 137 9.39 -1.51 4.95
CA GLU A 137 9.85 -2.02 6.23
C GLU A 137 10.05 -3.52 6.15
N ARG A 138 11.16 -3.97 6.73
CA ARG A 138 11.49 -5.37 6.87
C ARG A 138 11.71 -5.65 8.34
N SER A 139 10.83 -6.45 8.92
CA SER A 139 10.97 -6.94 10.29
C SER A 139 11.48 -8.36 10.27
N TYR A 140 12.44 -8.63 11.14
CA TYR A 140 13.05 -9.91 11.26
C TYR A 140 13.15 -10.30 12.74
N LEU A 141 12.47 -11.38 13.08
CA LEU A 141 12.54 -12.05 14.38
C LEU A 141 12.84 -13.54 14.15
N ILE A 142 13.37 -14.22 15.14
CA ILE A 142 13.76 -15.64 15.03
C ILE A 142 12.60 -16.52 14.56
N VAL A 143 11.38 -16.19 14.98
CA VAL A 143 10.16 -16.98 14.72
C VAL A 143 9.21 -16.35 13.72
N HIS A 144 9.48 -15.10 13.31
CA HIS A 144 8.61 -14.33 12.45
C HIS A 144 9.38 -13.31 11.64
N SER A 145 9.03 -13.15 10.39
CA SER A 145 9.52 -12.07 9.54
C SER A 145 8.42 -11.49 8.69
N SER A 146 8.49 -10.18 8.44
CA SER A 146 7.52 -9.49 7.60
C SER A 146 8.19 -8.48 6.67
N ILE A 147 7.56 -8.26 5.53
CA ILE A 147 7.88 -7.16 4.62
C ILE A 147 6.60 -6.35 4.45
N GLU A 148 6.70 -5.05 4.67
CA GLU A 148 5.62 -4.10 4.46
C GLU A 148 6.04 -3.07 3.42
N VAL A 149 5.16 -2.78 2.46
CA VAL A 149 5.37 -1.76 1.43
C VAL A 149 4.16 -0.86 1.39
N GLY A 150 4.37 0.44 1.62
CA GLY A 150 3.36 1.49 1.50
C GLY A 150 3.67 2.40 0.32
N VAL A 151 2.66 2.67 -0.50
CA VAL A 151 2.78 3.55 -1.68
C VAL A 151 1.59 4.48 -1.78
N SER A 152 1.82 5.65 -2.36
CA SER A 152 0.79 6.58 -2.79
C SER A 152 0.95 6.88 -4.28
N ALA A 153 -0.17 7.14 -4.95
CA ALA A 153 -0.20 7.50 -6.36
C ALA A 153 -1.36 8.46 -6.64
N GLN A 154 -1.15 9.37 -7.59
CA GLN A 154 -2.19 10.26 -8.09
C GLN A 154 -2.05 10.48 -9.59
N LEU A 155 -3.18 10.50 -10.29
CA LEU A 155 -3.30 10.88 -11.68
C LEU A 155 -3.79 12.34 -11.74
N VAL A 156 -3.04 13.19 -12.40
CA VAL A 156 -3.30 14.64 -12.47
C VAL A 156 -3.48 15.04 -13.92
N ASP A 157 -4.57 15.71 -14.23
CA ASP A 157 -4.77 16.36 -15.53
C ASP A 157 -3.75 17.47 -15.69
N THR A 158 -2.99 17.46 -16.76
CA THR A 158 -1.91 18.43 -16.97
C THR A 158 -2.37 19.81 -17.39
N ARG A 159 -3.59 19.93 -17.95
CA ARG A 159 -4.16 21.20 -18.41
C ARG A 159 -4.86 21.94 -17.29
N THR A 160 -5.60 21.22 -16.45
CA THR A 160 -6.40 21.82 -15.36
C THR A 160 -5.73 21.77 -14.01
N GLY A 161 -4.78 20.85 -13.81
CA GLY A 161 -4.18 20.56 -12.52
C GLY A 161 -5.08 19.75 -11.59
N GLU A 162 -6.24 19.30 -12.10
CA GLU A 162 -7.20 18.53 -11.31
C GLU A 162 -6.67 17.13 -11.03
N ILE A 163 -6.87 16.68 -9.80
CA ILE A 163 -6.54 15.30 -9.42
C ILE A 163 -7.71 14.41 -9.84
N LEU A 164 -7.51 13.68 -10.93
CA LEU A 164 -8.50 12.77 -11.50
C LEU A 164 -8.67 11.51 -10.65
N TRP A 165 -7.60 11.07 -10.01
CA TRP A 165 -7.57 9.90 -9.15
C TRP A 165 -6.42 9.98 -8.16
N ARG A 166 -6.64 9.49 -6.96
CA ARG A 166 -5.63 9.34 -5.91
C ARG A 166 -5.87 8.05 -5.13
N ALA A 167 -4.81 7.35 -4.82
CA ALA A 167 -4.87 6.18 -3.95
C ALA A 167 -3.62 6.08 -3.07
N GLU A 168 -3.82 5.54 -1.89
CA GLU A 168 -2.75 5.08 -1.01
C GLU A 168 -3.02 3.64 -0.60
N GLN A 169 -1.99 2.81 -0.64
CA GLN A 169 -2.09 1.40 -0.31
C GLN A 169 -0.86 0.92 0.43
N THR A 170 -1.09 0.14 1.46
CA THR A 170 -0.04 -0.60 2.16
C THR A 170 -0.32 -2.10 2.03
N GLU A 171 0.70 -2.85 1.67
CA GLU A 171 0.67 -4.30 1.63
C GLU A 171 1.72 -4.89 2.55
N GLN A 172 1.34 -5.94 3.25
CA GLN A 172 2.23 -6.68 4.12
C GLN A 172 2.22 -8.16 3.74
N ASP A 173 3.39 -8.77 3.74
CA ASP A 173 3.54 -10.21 3.67
C ASP A 173 4.41 -10.69 4.83
N TYR A 174 4.13 -11.87 5.34
CA TYR A 174 4.81 -12.41 6.51
C TYR A 174 5.12 -13.90 6.36
N GLN A 175 6.17 -14.34 7.05
CA GLN A 175 6.51 -15.72 7.24
C GLN A 175 6.76 -15.98 8.73
N GLY A 176 6.07 -16.98 9.29
CA GLY A 176 6.22 -17.41 10.69
C GLY A 176 6.41 -18.92 10.77
N ILE A 177 6.59 -19.44 11.98
CA ILE A 177 6.81 -20.86 12.26
C ILE A 177 5.71 -21.75 11.64
N ALA A 178 4.47 -21.28 11.64
CA ALA A 178 3.34 -22.04 11.08
C ALA A 178 3.44 -22.31 9.57
N LYS A 179 4.33 -21.59 8.85
CA LYS A 179 4.54 -21.77 7.40
C LYS A 179 5.84 -22.51 7.08
N ILE A 180 6.53 -23.06 8.07
CA ILE A 180 7.82 -23.75 7.86
C ILE A 180 7.57 -25.26 7.73
N PRO A 181 7.77 -25.84 6.56
CA PRO A 181 7.78 -27.28 6.43
C PRO A 181 9.12 -27.85 6.92
N THR A 182 9.06 -28.66 7.94
CA THR A 182 10.05 -29.67 8.33
C THR A 182 11.53 -29.28 8.46
N GLY A 183 12.02 -29.21 9.70
CA GLY A 183 13.43 -29.20 10.07
C GLY A 183 13.90 -27.93 10.82
N ILE A 184 14.68 -28.11 11.86
CA ILE A 184 15.19 -27.04 12.73
C ILE A 184 16.01 -26.00 11.95
N SER A 185 16.80 -26.42 10.98
CA SER A 185 17.61 -25.53 10.13
C SER A 185 16.75 -24.60 9.24
N SER A 186 15.60 -25.06 8.75
CA SER A 186 14.68 -24.24 7.98
C SER A 186 13.92 -23.25 8.86
N ALA A 187 13.69 -23.56 10.14
CA ALA A 187 13.06 -22.68 11.09
C ALA A 187 13.89 -21.41 11.35
N VAL A 188 15.20 -21.52 11.39
CA VAL A 188 16.10 -20.38 11.64
C VAL A 188 16.41 -19.60 10.36
N LEU A 189 16.69 -20.30 9.24
CA LEU A 189 17.10 -19.65 7.99
C LEU A 189 15.91 -19.18 7.12
N GLY A 190 14.74 -19.76 7.29
CA GLY A 190 13.54 -19.43 6.54
C GLY A 190 13.15 -17.94 6.64
N PRO A 191 13.02 -17.36 7.84
CA PRO A 191 12.68 -15.96 8.04
C PRO A 191 13.71 -15.00 7.41
N ILE A 192 15.01 -15.28 7.53
CA ILE A 192 16.06 -14.45 6.92
C ILE A 192 15.93 -14.46 5.40
N ARG A 193 15.81 -15.65 4.80
CA ARG A 193 15.64 -15.80 3.35
C ARG A 193 14.36 -15.11 2.85
N PHE A 194 13.29 -15.15 3.62
CA PHE A 194 12.05 -14.49 3.27
C PHE A 194 12.23 -12.98 3.11
N VAL A 195 12.85 -12.32 4.09
CA VAL A 195 13.02 -10.85 4.10
C VAL A 195 14.00 -10.37 3.04
N THR A 196 15.03 -11.17 2.73
CA THR A 196 16.08 -10.85 1.75
C THR A 196 15.71 -11.25 0.33
N ASN A 197 14.66 -12.07 0.14
CA ASN A 197 14.30 -12.56 -1.19
C ASN A 197 13.58 -11.49 -2.02
N LYS A 198 14.20 -11.10 -3.14
CA LYS A 198 13.64 -10.14 -4.11
C LYS A 198 12.30 -10.59 -4.70
N LEU A 199 12.04 -11.90 -4.80
CA LEU A 199 10.77 -12.43 -5.30
C LEU A 199 9.59 -12.07 -4.38
N ASN A 200 9.81 -12.01 -3.07
CA ASN A 200 8.78 -11.59 -2.12
C ASN A 200 8.46 -10.10 -2.28
N LEU A 201 9.48 -9.27 -2.45
CA LEU A 201 9.29 -7.85 -2.73
C LEU A 201 8.52 -7.62 -4.03
N ARG A 202 8.87 -8.35 -5.10
CA ARG A 202 8.13 -8.31 -6.38
C ARG A 202 6.67 -8.71 -6.21
N ARG A 203 6.40 -9.79 -5.47
CA ARG A 203 5.04 -10.26 -5.22
C ARG A 203 4.19 -9.23 -4.49
N ILE A 204 4.74 -8.61 -3.43
CA ILE A 204 4.05 -7.56 -2.69
C ILE A 204 3.80 -6.34 -3.57
N THR A 205 4.81 -5.88 -4.30
CA THR A 205 4.68 -4.75 -5.21
C THR A 205 3.65 -5.03 -6.31
N SER A 206 3.61 -6.25 -6.86
CA SER A 206 2.58 -6.64 -7.84
C SER A 206 1.17 -6.61 -7.25
N LYS A 207 0.97 -7.10 -6.01
CA LYS A 207 -0.33 -7.01 -5.32
C LYS A 207 -0.75 -5.56 -5.11
N LEU A 208 0.20 -4.70 -4.70
CA LEU A 208 -0.02 -3.27 -4.57
C LEU A 208 -0.48 -2.62 -5.87
N VAL A 209 0.26 -2.87 -6.95
CA VAL A 209 -0.08 -2.35 -8.28
C VAL A 209 -1.46 -2.80 -8.71
N ASN A 210 -1.79 -4.09 -8.55
CA ASN A 210 -3.12 -4.60 -8.88
C ASN A 210 -4.23 -3.86 -8.13
N LYS A 211 -4.05 -3.64 -6.82
CA LYS A 211 -5.03 -2.91 -6.01
C LYS A 211 -5.13 -1.44 -6.41
N LEU A 212 -3.98 -0.76 -6.61
CA LEU A 212 -3.94 0.64 -7.01
C LEU A 212 -4.60 0.87 -8.36
N THR A 213 -4.33 0.00 -9.34
CA THR A 213 -4.81 0.20 -10.72
C THR A 213 -6.22 -0.33 -10.94
N ALA A 214 -6.78 -1.14 -10.06
CA ALA A 214 -8.13 -1.70 -10.22
C ALA A 214 -9.19 -0.63 -10.46
N ILE A 215 -9.13 0.49 -9.72
CA ILE A 215 -10.07 1.59 -9.83
C ILE A 215 -9.86 2.38 -11.13
N VAL A 216 -8.61 2.62 -11.52
CA VAL A 216 -8.27 3.35 -12.75
C VAL A 216 -8.67 2.57 -13.99
N LYS A 217 -8.61 1.24 -13.93
CA LYS A 217 -9.04 0.35 -15.01
C LYS A 217 -10.57 0.31 -15.15
N ASN A 218 -11.29 0.33 -14.04
CA ASN A 218 -12.75 0.21 -13.97
C ASN A 218 -13.34 1.33 -13.11
N PRO A 219 -13.37 2.57 -13.60
CA PRO A 219 -13.82 3.72 -12.81
C PRO A 219 -15.28 3.62 -12.35
N GLU A 220 -16.11 2.85 -13.05
CA GLU A 220 -17.51 2.60 -12.69
C GLU A 220 -17.67 1.84 -11.35
N ASP A 221 -16.67 1.01 -10.99
CA ASP A 221 -16.64 0.30 -9.72
C ASP A 221 -16.25 1.21 -8.54
N ALA A 222 -15.65 2.35 -8.81
CA ALA A 222 -15.20 3.31 -7.81
C ALA A 222 -16.35 4.12 -7.21
N GLU A 223 -17.39 4.39 -7.98
CA GLU A 223 -18.59 5.13 -7.55
C GLU A 223 -19.36 4.41 -6.43
N LYS A 224 -19.18 3.08 -6.33
CA LYS A 224 -19.80 2.22 -5.30
C LYS A 224 -19.03 2.15 -3.97
N LYS A 225 -17.82 2.69 -3.90
CA LYS A 225 -16.93 2.62 -2.71
C LYS A 225 -16.40 3.99 -2.31
N GLU A 226 -17.26 4.95 -2.07
CA GLU A 226 -16.85 6.19 -1.42
C GLU A 226 -16.50 5.94 0.04
N THR A 227 -15.21 5.84 0.31
CA THR A 227 -14.68 6.00 1.66
C THR A 227 -13.73 7.19 1.63
N PHE A 228 -14.20 8.31 2.13
CA PHE A 228 -13.48 9.56 2.21
C PHE A 228 -12.43 9.49 3.32
N ALA A 229 -11.17 9.62 2.99
CA ALA A 229 -10.12 10.01 3.91
C ALA A 229 -9.40 11.24 3.37
N GLU A 230 -9.09 12.17 4.28
CA GLU A 230 -8.40 13.43 4.00
C GLU A 230 -7.07 13.28 3.22
N PRO A 231 -6.60 14.33 2.54
CA PRO A 231 -5.45 14.27 1.64
C PRO A 231 -4.15 14.00 2.41
N LEU A 232 -3.64 12.78 2.29
CA LEU A 232 -2.43 12.29 2.98
C LEU A 232 -1.10 12.84 2.43
N ILE A 233 -1.14 13.62 1.36
CA ILE A 233 0.08 14.20 0.75
C ILE A 233 0.34 15.63 1.24
N ALA A 234 -0.63 16.27 1.91
CA ALA A 234 -0.51 17.67 2.35
C ALA A 234 0.18 17.86 3.70
N SER A 235 0.57 16.81 4.42
CA SER A 235 1.15 16.91 5.76
C SER A 235 2.67 16.72 5.83
N ALA A 236 3.38 16.95 4.74
CA ALA A 236 4.84 17.01 4.74
C ALA A 236 5.30 18.46 4.47
N THR A 237 4.98 19.34 5.41
CA THR A 237 5.69 20.62 5.59
C THR A 237 6.68 20.48 6.73
#